data_e69d47a367915e764466fa5216553ae8
#
_entry.id   e69d47a367915e764466fa5216553ae8
#
_cell.length_a   1.000
_cell.length_b   1.000
_cell.length_c   1.000
_cell.angle_alpha   90.00
_cell.angle_beta   90.00
_cell.angle_gamma   90.00
#
_symmetry.space_group_name_H-M   'P 1'
#
loop_
_entity.id
_entity.type
_entity.pdbx_description
1 polymer ?
#
loop_
_entity_poly.entity_id
_entity_poly.type
_entity_poly.pdbx_seq_one_letter_code
_entity_poly.pdbx_strand_id
1 'polypeptide(L)'
;MEILQEGKGELIGWYDPDENRKWVLENKDRDLKDKRTTVREAVDKYIKDSSFIAMGGFGHVRVSMAVIYEIIRQKKRNLIFAGKTAVHDSDLLIASGCVNKIEVAYAFGHELRGLSPASRRMVEERKCKVIAEISNAGYQWRFLAAMMGVPFIPTRNLLGSDTLKQSSAKVVKDPFSKKPICLVPACYPDVAIIHVPRCDIYGNAQIDGIIIEDFELSRAARRVIMTTEKIIDNEEIREKPWHTVIPFFLVDAVIEVPFGSHPCNMPYLYYFDEEHIGEWLEMSRTQEGVNEYFDKYVFSVEKFEDYLELIGGQKKLKYLEDVEHLRAELKAPWLEKKRKRE
;
A
#
# COMPACT_ATOMS: atom_id res chain seq x y z
N MET A 1 3.74 14.78 -30.85
CA MET A 1 5.09 14.84 -30.20
C MET A 1 5.92 13.67 -30.73
N GLU A 2 7.16 13.92 -31.07
CA GLU A 2 8.10 12.89 -31.51
C GLU A 2 8.53 12.05 -30.34
N ILE A 3 8.33 10.71 -30.40
CA ILE A 3 8.76 9.76 -29.38
C ILE A 3 10.21 9.41 -29.64
N LEU A 4 11.08 9.68 -28.68
CA LEU A 4 12.52 9.45 -28.76
C LEU A 4 12.90 8.08 -28.16
N GLN A 5 12.16 7.61 -27.13
CA GLN A 5 12.39 6.35 -26.46
C GLN A 5 11.09 5.90 -25.76
N GLU A 6 10.88 4.58 -25.68
CA GLU A 6 9.80 3.96 -24.90
C GLU A 6 10.39 2.94 -23.92
N GLY A 7 9.84 2.89 -22.72
CA GLY A 7 10.06 1.77 -21.80
C GLY A 7 9.32 0.51 -22.26
N LYS A 8 9.74 -0.66 -21.74
CA LYS A 8 9.17 -1.97 -22.08
C LYS A 8 8.16 -2.46 -21.04
N GLY A 9 7.98 -1.70 -19.94
CA GLY A 9 7.05 -2.04 -18.86
C GLY A 9 5.61 -2.04 -19.34
N GLU A 10 4.77 -2.88 -18.73
CA GLU A 10 3.34 -2.93 -19.01
C GLU A 10 2.67 -1.62 -18.53
N LEU A 11 1.79 -1.05 -19.36
CA LEU A 11 1.01 0.12 -18.99
C LEU A 11 -0.23 -0.33 -18.20
N ILE A 12 -0.11 -0.38 -16.87
CA ILE A 12 -1.20 -0.81 -15.98
C ILE A 12 -1.99 0.38 -15.44
N GLY A 13 -3.29 0.16 -15.22
CA GLY A 13 -4.17 1.15 -14.59
C GLY A 13 -4.32 2.44 -15.38
N TRP A 14 -3.96 2.46 -16.65
CA TRP A 14 -4.15 3.63 -17.50
C TRP A 14 -5.51 3.57 -18.18
N TYR A 15 -6.25 4.64 -18.05
CA TYR A 15 -7.50 4.90 -18.76
C TYR A 15 -7.45 6.30 -19.32
N ASP A 16 -8.20 6.56 -20.37
CA ASP A 16 -8.43 7.93 -20.79
C ASP A 16 -9.06 8.72 -19.64
N PRO A 17 -8.56 9.91 -19.29
CA PRO A 17 -9.07 10.69 -18.15
C PRO A 17 -10.57 10.99 -18.21
N ASP A 18 -11.11 11.26 -19.39
CA ASP A 18 -12.54 11.55 -19.57
C ASP A 18 -13.39 10.27 -19.40
N GLU A 19 -12.92 9.13 -19.92
CA GLU A 19 -13.56 7.82 -19.70
C GLU A 19 -13.55 7.44 -18.22
N ASN A 20 -12.43 7.62 -17.52
CA ASN A 20 -12.37 7.36 -16.09
C ASN A 20 -13.29 8.31 -15.29
N ARG A 21 -13.33 9.59 -15.65
CA ARG A 21 -14.25 10.56 -15.04
C ARG A 21 -15.71 10.15 -15.21
N LYS A 22 -16.10 9.72 -16.42
CA LYS A 22 -17.42 9.19 -16.69
C LYS A 22 -17.73 7.98 -15.80
N TRP A 23 -16.79 7.03 -15.73
CA TRP A 23 -16.95 5.84 -14.88
C TRP A 23 -17.17 6.22 -13.41
N VAL A 24 -16.40 7.17 -12.86
CA VAL A 24 -16.55 7.66 -11.48
C VAL A 24 -17.92 8.28 -11.26
N LEU A 25 -18.41 9.09 -12.20
CA LEU A 25 -19.72 9.72 -12.11
C LEU A 25 -20.87 8.71 -12.09
N GLU A 26 -20.73 7.63 -12.85
CA GLU A 26 -21.76 6.60 -13.00
C GLU A 26 -21.72 5.52 -11.90
N ASN A 27 -20.54 5.26 -11.31
CA ASN A 27 -20.34 4.07 -10.48
C ASN A 27 -19.92 4.36 -9.03
N LYS A 28 -19.44 5.57 -8.73
CA LYS A 28 -18.98 5.92 -7.39
C LYS A 28 -20.07 6.63 -6.62
N ASP A 29 -20.48 6.06 -5.49
CA ASP A 29 -21.38 6.70 -4.57
C ASP A 29 -20.63 7.79 -3.78
N ARG A 30 -21.06 9.04 -3.89
CA ARG A 30 -20.43 10.20 -3.28
C ARG A 30 -21.31 10.87 -2.23
N ASP A 31 -22.39 10.20 -1.82
CA ASP A 31 -23.30 10.71 -0.81
C ASP A 31 -22.66 10.75 0.57
N LEU A 32 -23.06 11.72 1.37
CA LEU A 32 -22.71 11.82 2.78
C LEU A 32 -23.56 10.83 3.57
N LYS A 33 -23.07 9.60 3.71
CA LYS A 33 -23.75 8.52 4.44
C LYS A 33 -22.77 7.69 5.24
N ASP A 34 -23.27 6.95 6.20
CA ASP A 34 -22.51 5.96 6.95
C ASP A 34 -21.94 4.89 6.01
N LYS A 35 -20.60 4.74 6.00
CA LYS A 35 -19.85 3.80 5.16
C LYS A 35 -19.16 2.72 5.96
N ARG A 36 -19.51 2.59 7.24
CA ARG A 36 -18.94 1.56 8.10
C ARG A 36 -19.29 0.17 7.59
N THR A 37 -18.29 -0.69 7.61
CA THR A 37 -18.39 -2.09 7.22
C THR A 37 -17.30 -2.90 7.91
N THR A 38 -17.24 -4.20 7.68
CA THR A 38 -16.18 -5.06 8.16
C THR A 38 -15.07 -5.24 7.11
N VAL A 39 -13.86 -5.63 7.55
CA VAL A 39 -12.76 -5.95 6.63
C VAL A 39 -13.19 -7.02 5.62
N ARG A 40 -13.89 -8.06 6.12
CA ARG A 40 -14.39 -9.18 5.32
C ARG A 40 -15.32 -8.73 4.21
N GLU A 41 -16.33 -7.93 4.55
CA GLU A 41 -17.31 -7.42 3.58
C GLU A 41 -16.68 -6.47 2.56
N ALA A 42 -15.78 -5.59 3.00
CA ALA A 42 -15.10 -4.67 2.10
C ALA A 42 -14.21 -5.41 1.09
N VAL A 43 -13.43 -6.39 1.53
CA VAL A 43 -12.59 -7.22 0.65
C VAL A 43 -13.46 -8.03 -0.30
N ASP A 44 -14.52 -8.68 0.20
CA ASP A 44 -15.43 -9.45 -0.66
C ASP A 44 -16.11 -8.57 -1.70
N LYS A 45 -16.56 -7.39 -1.32
CA LYS A 45 -17.31 -6.49 -2.20
C LYS A 45 -16.43 -5.82 -3.26
N TYR A 46 -15.27 -5.31 -2.88
CA TYR A 46 -14.49 -4.41 -3.72
C TYR A 46 -13.25 -5.03 -4.35
N ILE A 47 -12.69 -6.10 -3.79
CA ILE A 47 -11.51 -6.77 -4.34
C ILE A 47 -11.94 -8.08 -4.99
N LYS A 48 -11.89 -8.11 -6.32
CA LYS A 48 -12.20 -9.28 -7.12
C LYS A 48 -10.91 -9.91 -7.67
N ASP A 49 -10.96 -11.15 -8.08
CA ASP A 49 -9.85 -11.77 -8.80
C ASP A 49 -9.45 -10.91 -9.99
N SER A 50 -8.15 -10.79 -10.21
CA SER A 50 -7.53 -9.94 -11.24
C SER A 50 -7.68 -8.42 -11.03
N SER A 51 -8.20 -7.96 -9.88
CA SER A 51 -8.21 -6.52 -9.55
C SER A 51 -6.81 -5.96 -9.48
N PHE A 52 -6.65 -4.73 -9.95
CA PHE A 52 -5.45 -3.94 -9.71
C PHE A 52 -5.61 -3.16 -8.40
N ILE A 53 -4.84 -3.53 -7.39
CA ILE A 53 -4.85 -2.90 -6.07
C ILE A 53 -3.60 -2.06 -5.85
N ALA A 54 -3.76 -0.90 -5.21
CA ALA A 54 -2.65 -0.05 -4.78
C ALA A 54 -2.74 0.25 -3.29
N MET A 55 -1.59 0.15 -2.60
CA MET A 55 -1.48 0.37 -1.17
C MET A 55 -1.02 1.80 -0.88
N GLY A 56 -1.71 2.46 0.06
CA GLY A 56 -1.23 3.68 0.69
C GLY A 56 -0.17 3.41 1.75
N GLY A 57 0.42 4.46 2.29
CA GLY A 57 1.52 4.35 3.21
C GLY A 57 2.87 4.17 2.51
N PHE A 58 3.90 3.75 3.25
CA PHE A 58 5.27 3.68 2.73
C PHE A 58 6.11 2.67 3.51
N GLY A 59 6.62 1.66 2.84
CA GLY A 59 7.47 0.67 3.49
C GLY A 59 6.70 -0.11 4.55
N HIS A 60 7.01 0.17 5.80
CA HIS A 60 6.28 -0.39 6.94
C HIS A 60 5.39 0.67 7.64
N VAL A 61 5.18 1.85 7.04
CA VAL A 61 4.44 2.95 7.66
C VAL A 61 3.01 2.97 7.15
N ARG A 62 2.04 2.83 8.07
CA ARG A 62 0.60 2.93 7.78
C ARG A 62 0.09 1.99 6.68
N VAL A 63 0.63 0.78 6.64
CA VAL A 63 0.15 -0.27 5.73
C VAL A 63 -1.07 -0.96 6.33
N SER A 64 -2.15 -1.12 5.58
CA SER A 64 -3.36 -1.81 6.07
C SER A 64 -3.19 -3.33 6.09
N MET A 65 -2.50 -3.85 7.11
CA MET A 65 -2.23 -5.29 7.25
C MET A 65 -3.51 -6.10 7.50
N ALA A 66 -4.48 -5.52 8.17
CA ALA A 66 -5.78 -6.17 8.37
C ALA A 66 -6.47 -6.54 7.04
N VAL A 67 -6.39 -5.64 6.04
CA VAL A 67 -6.93 -5.92 4.69
C VAL A 67 -6.06 -6.94 3.95
N ILE A 68 -4.73 -6.88 4.09
CA ILE A 68 -3.81 -7.86 3.50
C ILE A 68 -4.13 -9.28 3.99
N TYR A 69 -4.26 -9.47 5.30
CA TYR A 69 -4.60 -10.78 5.87
C TYR A 69 -5.96 -11.28 5.39
N GLU A 70 -6.93 -10.39 5.24
CA GLU A 70 -8.25 -10.79 4.75
C GLU A 70 -8.24 -11.14 3.24
N ILE A 71 -7.45 -10.45 2.41
CA ILE A 71 -7.23 -10.83 1.01
C ILE A 71 -6.68 -12.26 0.93
N ILE A 72 -5.70 -12.60 1.78
CA ILE A 72 -5.10 -13.93 1.85
C ILE A 72 -6.14 -14.96 2.35
N ARG A 73 -6.89 -14.63 3.42
CA ARG A 73 -7.93 -15.51 3.99
C ARG A 73 -9.02 -15.83 2.99
N GLN A 74 -9.45 -14.85 2.18
CA GLN A 74 -10.42 -15.04 1.10
C GLN A 74 -9.81 -15.69 -0.15
N LYS A 75 -8.50 -15.95 -0.15
CA LYS A 75 -7.79 -16.61 -1.25
C LYS A 75 -8.01 -15.92 -2.60
N LYS A 76 -8.02 -14.57 -2.62
CA LYS A 76 -8.10 -13.81 -3.88
C LYS A 76 -6.93 -14.18 -4.80
N ARG A 77 -7.13 -14.12 -6.12
CA ARG A 77 -6.17 -14.63 -7.09
C ARG A 77 -5.90 -13.64 -8.23
N ASN A 78 -4.72 -13.80 -8.82
CA ASN A 78 -4.31 -13.05 -10.00
C ASN A 78 -4.31 -11.53 -9.82
N LEU A 79 -4.19 -11.05 -8.58
CA LEU A 79 -4.15 -9.62 -8.31
C LEU A 79 -2.90 -9.00 -8.94
N ILE A 80 -3.07 -7.77 -9.41
CA ILE A 80 -1.98 -6.87 -9.78
C ILE A 80 -1.77 -5.93 -8.60
N PHE A 81 -0.53 -5.75 -8.18
CA PHE A 81 -0.21 -4.93 -7.02
C PHE A 81 0.76 -3.80 -7.38
N ALA A 82 0.51 -2.62 -6.82
CA ALA A 82 1.45 -1.52 -6.80
C ALA A 82 1.54 -0.90 -5.41
N GLY A 83 2.75 -0.62 -4.97
CA GLY A 83 3.02 0.01 -3.68
C GLY A 83 4.33 0.78 -3.70
N LYS A 84 4.36 1.92 -3.01
CA LYS A 84 5.56 2.74 -2.88
C LYS A 84 6.46 2.16 -1.80
N THR A 85 7.68 1.77 -2.18
CA THR A 85 8.56 1.04 -1.26
C THR A 85 7.82 -0.15 -0.63
N ALA A 86 7.13 -0.93 -1.48
CA ALA A 86 6.31 -2.05 -1.04
C ALA A 86 7.20 -3.15 -0.45
N VAL A 87 6.97 -3.47 0.82
CA VAL A 87 7.84 -4.34 1.59
C VAL A 87 7.05 -5.48 2.21
N HIS A 88 6.49 -5.30 3.39
CA HIS A 88 5.81 -6.36 4.12
C HIS A 88 4.46 -6.74 3.48
N ASP A 89 3.73 -5.74 2.97
CA ASP A 89 2.48 -5.89 2.24
C ASP A 89 2.64 -6.74 0.97
N SER A 90 3.55 -6.33 0.09
CA SER A 90 3.83 -7.04 -1.16
C SER A 90 4.39 -8.43 -0.88
N ASP A 91 5.22 -8.59 0.15
CA ASP A 91 5.86 -9.83 0.50
C ASP A 91 4.82 -10.91 0.87
N LEU A 92 3.88 -10.59 1.75
CA LEU A 92 2.80 -11.51 2.14
C LEU A 92 1.86 -11.83 0.96
N LEU A 93 1.47 -10.82 0.18
CA LEU A 93 0.59 -11.00 -0.97
C LEU A 93 1.21 -11.87 -2.08
N ILE A 94 2.51 -11.72 -2.31
CA ILE A 94 3.24 -12.53 -3.28
C ILE A 94 3.46 -13.93 -2.73
N ALA A 95 3.89 -14.08 -1.49
CA ALA A 95 4.15 -15.36 -0.85
C ALA A 95 2.90 -16.25 -0.77
N SER A 96 1.74 -15.65 -0.55
CA SER A 96 0.43 -16.35 -0.53
C SER A 96 -0.06 -16.76 -1.92
N GLY A 97 0.54 -16.24 -3.00
CA GLY A 97 0.09 -16.44 -4.38
C GLY A 97 -1.16 -15.64 -4.75
N CYS A 98 -1.58 -14.67 -3.92
CA CYS A 98 -2.68 -13.76 -4.26
C CYS A 98 -2.28 -12.80 -5.37
N VAL A 99 -1.05 -12.26 -5.32
CA VAL A 99 -0.47 -11.37 -6.31
C VAL A 99 0.49 -12.13 -7.22
N ASN A 100 0.28 -12.02 -8.53
CA ASN A 100 1.15 -12.63 -9.53
C ASN A 100 1.77 -11.62 -10.51
N LYS A 101 1.41 -10.34 -10.38
CA LYS A 101 1.98 -9.22 -11.13
C LYS A 101 2.21 -8.03 -10.22
N ILE A 102 3.36 -7.39 -10.35
CA ILE A 102 3.72 -6.21 -9.54
C ILE A 102 4.39 -5.13 -10.38
N GLU A 103 3.97 -3.88 -10.18
CA GLU A 103 4.76 -2.70 -10.55
C GLU A 103 5.60 -2.31 -9.34
N VAL A 104 6.90 -2.18 -9.53
CA VAL A 104 7.82 -1.89 -8.43
C VAL A 104 8.36 -0.47 -8.49
N ALA A 105 8.32 0.19 -7.32
CA ALA A 105 8.98 1.45 -7.04
C ALA A 105 9.83 1.29 -5.77
N TYR A 106 10.87 0.48 -5.83
CA TYR A 106 11.57 -0.18 -4.73
C TYR A 106 10.65 -1.20 -4.02
N ALA A 107 11.04 -2.45 -4.04
CA ALA A 107 10.28 -3.53 -3.39
C ALA A 107 11.22 -4.62 -2.84
N PHE A 108 10.67 -5.51 -2.01
CA PHE A 108 11.31 -6.71 -1.47
C PHE A 108 12.46 -6.47 -0.48
N GLY A 109 12.90 -5.26 -0.26
CA GLY A 109 13.95 -4.94 0.70
C GLY A 109 13.35 -4.48 2.03
N HIS A 110 13.55 -5.23 3.11
CA HIS A 110 13.13 -4.86 4.47
C HIS A 110 14.18 -3.99 5.18
N GLU A 111 14.84 -3.11 4.45
CA GLU A 111 15.88 -2.16 4.90
C GLU A 111 16.96 -2.90 5.75
N LEU A 112 17.09 -2.52 7.03
CA LEU A 112 18.07 -3.11 7.95
C LEU A 112 17.80 -4.58 8.27
N ARG A 113 16.60 -5.08 8.00
CA ARG A 113 16.18 -6.46 8.26
C ARG A 113 16.60 -7.42 7.14
N GLY A 114 16.89 -6.90 5.95
CA GLY A 114 17.38 -7.67 4.79
C GLY A 114 16.35 -7.84 3.68
N LEU A 115 16.73 -8.66 2.68
CA LEU A 115 15.88 -8.95 1.52
C LEU A 115 14.83 -10.01 1.87
N SER A 116 13.61 -9.85 1.37
CA SER A 116 12.54 -10.86 1.47
C SER A 116 12.93 -12.18 0.78
N PRO A 117 13.01 -13.29 1.51
CA PRO A 117 13.29 -14.60 0.90
C PRO A 117 12.14 -15.11 0.04
N ALA A 118 10.88 -14.89 0.49
CA ALA A 118 9.70 -15.39 -0.21
C ALA A 118 9.47 -14.66 -1.53
N SER A 119 9.43 -13.34 -1.53
CA SER A 119 9.24 -12.56 -2.77
C SER A 119 10.34 -12.84 -3.79
N ARG A 120 11.59 -12.92 -3.33
CA ARG A 120 12.72 -13.28 -4.20
C ARG A 120 12.48 -14.63 -4.87
N ARG A 121 12.16 -15.67 -4.10
CA ARG A 121 11.86 -17.02 -4.61
C ARG A 121 10.73 -17.01 -5.63
N MET A 122 9.62 -16.33 -5.30
CA MET A 122 8.46 -16.28 -6.19
C MET A 122 8.75 -15.58 -7.53
N VAL A 123 9.60 -14.55 -7.54
CA VAL A 123 10.04 -13.88 -8.78
C VAL A 123 11.03 -14.75 -9.56
N GLU A 124 12.02 -15.36 -8.91
CA GLU A 124 13.00 -16.26 -9.56
C GLU A 124 12.30 -17.48 -10.16
N GLU A 125 11.29 -18.03 -9.50
CA GLU A 125 10.47 -19.15 -9.99
C GLU A 125 9.39 -18.71 -11.01
N ARG A 126 9.32 -17.42 -11.36
CA ARG A 126 8.34 -16.84 -12.30
C ARG A 126 6.87 -17.00 -11.88
N LYS A 127 6.61 -17.19 -10.60
CA LYS A 127 5.28 -17.23 -10.01
C LYS A 127 4.70 -15.82 -9.78
N CYS A 128 5.57 -14.82 -9.65
CA CYS A 128 5.22 -13.41 -9.65
C CYS A 128 6.08 -12.68 -10.69
N LYS A 129 5.43 -11.88 -11.56
CA LYS A 129 6.09 -11.13 -12.61
C LYS A 129 6.23 -9.66 -12.21
N VAL A 130 7.44 -9.13 -12.25
CA VAL A 130 7.66 -7.67 -12.25
C VAL A 130 7.31 -7.18 -13.65
N ILE A 131 6.18 -6.46 -13.78
CA ILE A 131 5.62 -6.05 -15.07
C ILE A 131 6.06 -4.65 -15.49
N ALA A 132 6.41 -3.82 -14.54
CA ALA A 132 7.00 -2.50 -14.76
C ALA A 132 7.83 -2.08 -13.56
N GLU A 133 8.80 -1.21 -13.81
CA GLU A 133 9.60 -0.53 -12.80
C GLU A 133 9.40 0.98 -12.92
N ILE A 134 9.38 1.67 -11.79
CA ILE A 134 9.33 3.13 -11.76
C ILE A 134 10.08 3.65 -10.53
N SER A 135 10.47 4.93 -10.53
CA SER A 135 11.02 5.55 -9.32
C SER A 135 9.92 5.85 -8.29
N ASN A 136 10.28 5.99 -7.02
CA ASN A 136 9.34 6.38 -5.97
C ASN A 136 8.59 7.69 -6.30
N ALA A 137 9.28 8.70 -6.86
CA ALA A 137 8.65 9.93 -7.30
C ALA A 137 7.72 9.69 -8.51
N GLY A 138 8.18 8.92 -9.50
CA GLY A 138 7.38 8.57 -10.67
C GLY A 138 6.11 7.81 -10.31
N TYR A 139 6.18 6.91 -9.34
CA TYR A 139 5.03 6.19 -8.82
C TYR A 139 3.93 7.14 -8.30
N GLN A 140 4.28 8.07 -7.43
CA GLN A 140 3.35 9.07 -6.91
C GLN A 140 2.82 9.99 -8.01
N TRP A 141 3.67 10.37 -8.98
CA TRP A 141 3.26 11.24 -10.09
C TRP A 141 2.28 10.57 -11.06
N ARG A 142 2.25 9.24 -11.14
CA ARG A 142 1.20 8.55 -11.88
C ARG A 142 -0.18 8.84 -11.29
N PHE A 143 -0.30 8.80 -9.95
CA PHE A 143 -1.55 9.14 -9.25
C PHE A 143 -1.83 10.64 -9.30
N LEU A 144 -0.81 11.49 -9.23
CA LEU A 144 -0.96 12.93 -9.41
C LEU A 144 -1.52 13.27 -10.80
N ALA A 145 -1.03 12.63 -11.87
CA ALA A 145 -1.58 12.79 -13.20
C ALA A 145 -3.06 12.39 -13.26
N ALA A 146 -3.39 11.25 -12.69
CA ALA A 146 -4.77 10.74 -12.59
C ALA A 146 -5.67 11.69 -11.81
N MET A 147 -5.23 12.19 -10.67
CA MET A 147 -5.95 13.17 -9.84
C MET A 147 -6.20 14.48 -10.59
N MET A 148 -5.23 14.94 -11.37
CA MET A 148 -5.36 16.16 -12.19
C MET A 148 -6.23 15.98 -13.44
N GLY A 149 -6.59 14.75 -13.78
CA GLY A 149 -7.34 14.44 -14.99
C GLY A 149 -6.51 14.66 -16.26
N VAL A 150 -5.18 14.43 -16.19
CA VAL A 150 -4.29 14.50 -17.34
C VAL A 150 -3.73 13.12 -17.67
N PRO A 151 -3.45 12.81 -18.94
CA PRO A 151 -3.02 11.46 -19.35
C PRO A 151 -1.61 11.10 -18.88
N PHE A 152 -0.78 12.07 -18.54
CA PHE A 152 0.60 11.90 -18.07
C PHE A 152 1.12 13.17 -17.38
N ILE A 153 2.22 13.03 -16.62
CA ILE A 153 3.03 14.17 -16.12
C ILE A 153 4.37 14.19 -16.81
N PRO A 154 4.82 15.36 -17.36
CA PRO A 154 6.17 15.54 -17.88
C PRO A 154 7.17 15.69 -16.72
N THR A 155 8.31 15.00 -16.81
CA THR A 155 9.33 15.02 -15.78
C THR A 155 10.72 14.75 -16.36
N ARG A 156 11.75 15.13 -15.60
CA ARG A 156 13.14 14.73 -15.91
C ARG A 156 13.57 13.48 -15.16
N ASN A 157 12.74 13.01 -14.23
CA ASN A 157 12.94 11.76 -13.56
C ASN A 157 12.98 10.60 -14.57
N LEU A 158 13.72 9.56 -14.25
CA LEU A 158 13.99 8.40 -15.09
C LEU A 158 14.96 8.63 -16.28
N LEU A 159 15.14 9.85 -16.76
CA LEU A 159 16.08 10.11 -17.87
C LEU A 159 17.49 9.61 -17.54
N GLY A 160 18.06 8.80 -18.43
CA GLY A 160 19.40 8.24 -18.28
C GLY A 160 19.50 7.05 -17.31
N SER A 161 18.38 6.56 -16.76
CA SER A 161 18.36 5.39 -15.87
C SER A 161 17.95 4.10 -16.59
N ASP A 162 18.36 2.95 -16.04
CA ASP A 162 17.89 1.65 -16.53
C ASP A 162 16.42 1.40 -16.14
N THR A 163 15.94 2.01 -15.07
CA THR A 163 14.52 1.98 -14.69
C THR A 163 13.61 2.49 -15.80
N LEU A 164 14.04 3.53 -16.56
CA LEU A 164 13.28 4.00 -17.72
C LEU A 164 13.00 2.86 -18.73
N LYS A 165 13.99 2.00 -18.96
CA LYS A 165 13.87 0.90 -19.94
C LYS A 165 12.82 -0.14 -19.52
N GLN A 166 12.59 -0.30 -18.22
CA GLN A 166 11.64 -1.24 -17.66
C GLN A 166 10.31 -0.60 -17.23
N SER A 167 10.18 0.73 -17.40
CA SER A 167 8.96 1.47 -17.08
C SER A 167 7.97 1.48 -18.25
N SER A 168 6.74 1.93 -18.00
CA SER A 168 5.75 2.26 -19.02
C SER A 168 5.87 3.71 -19.54
N ALA A 169 6.89 4.45 -19.12
CA ALA A 169 7.09 5.85 -19.50
C ALA A 169 7.62 5.99 -20.93
N LYS A 170 7.37 7.15 -21.51
CA LYS A 170 7.87 7.54 -22.84
C LYS A 170 8.73 8.78 -22.74
N VAL A 171 9.77 8.87 -23.57
CA VAL A 171 10.57 10.08 -23.71
C VAL A 171 10.20 10.76 -25.02
N VAL A 172 9.92 12.04 -24.94
CA VAL A 172 9.58 12.88 -26.11
C VAL A 172 10.45 14.10 -26.15
N LYS A 173 10.42 14.78 -27.29
CA LYS A 173 11.04 16.09 -27.47
C LYS A 173 10.13 17.17 -26.89
N ASP A 174 10.60 17.88 -25.86
CA ASP A 174 9.88 18.98 -25.23
C ASP A 174 9.63 20.10 -26.29
N PRO A 175 8.38 20.55 -26.44
CA PRO A 175 8.03 21.57 -27.45
C PRO A 175 8.68 22.93 -27.20
N PHE A 176 9.07 23.28 -25.98
CA PHE A 176 9.66 24.55 -25.62
C PHE A 176 11.19 24.55 -25.74
N SER A 177 11.84 23.67 -25.00
CA SER A 177 13.30 23.60 -24.91
C SER A 177 13.95 22.76 -26.00
N LYS A 178 13.16 21.94 -26.73
CA LYS A 178 13.61 20.93 -27.70
C LYS A 178 14.50 19.84 -27.11
N LYS A 179 14.57 19.73 -25.77
CA LYS A 179 15.34 18.71 -25.06
C LYS A 179 14.47 17.47 -24.78
N PRO A 180 15.07 16.32 -24.50
CA PRO A 180 14.31 15.15 -24.06
C PRO A 180 13.60 15.40 -22.71
N ILE A 181 12.33 14.97 -22.62
CA ILE A 181 11.55 14.94 -21.38
C ILE A 181 10.79 13.62 -21.28
N CYS A 182 10.72 13.07 -20.09
CA CYS A 182 10.01 11.83 -19.80
C CYS A 182 8.54 12.14 -19.51
N LEU A 183 7.62 11.36 -20.09
CA LEU A 183 6.19 11.39 -19.80
C LEU A 183 5.85 10.18 -18.93
N VAL A 184 5.46 10.41 -17.69
CA VAL A 184 5.02 9.38 -16.77
C VAL A 184 3.50 9.27 -16.87
N PRO A 185 2.94 8.10 -17.30
CA PRO A 185 1.50 7.96 -17.58
C PRO A 185 0.67 7.97 -16.29
N ALA A 186 -0.54 8.50 -16.38
CA ALA A 186 -1.54 8.42 -15.32
C ALA A 186 -1.82 6.96 -14.90
N CYS A 187 -2.26 6.76 -13.66
CA CYS A 187 -2.63 5.44 -13.16
C CYS A 187 -3.87 5.54 -12.28
N TYR A 188 -4.87 4.73 -12.59
CA TYR A 188 -6.15 4.65 -11.91
C TYR A 188 -6.32 3.21 -11.35
N PRO A 189 -5.92 2.94 -10.10
CA PRO A 189 -6.15 1.62 -9.50
C PRO A 189 -7.64 1.30 -9.40
N ASP A 190 -7.99 0.01 -9.53
CA ASP A 190 -9.36 -0.43 -9.27
C ASP A 190 -9.72 -0.19 -7.81
N VAL A 191 -8.79 -0.51 -6.90
CA VAL A 191 -8.97 -0.32 -5.46
C VAL A 191 -7.71 0.26 -4.83
N ALA A 192 -7.85 1.37 -4.12
CA ALA A 192 -6.86 1.84 -3.15
C ALA A 192 -7.19 1.30 -1.77
N ILE A 193 -6.18 0.86 -1.05
CA ILE A 193 -6.27 0.41 0.34
C ILE A 193 -5.43 1.37 1.18
N ILE A 194 -6.07 2.12 2.08
CA ILE A 194 -5.41 3.18 2.84
C ILE A 194 -5.72 3.01 4.34
N HIS A 195 -4.68 3.07 5.18
CA HIS A 195 -4.83 3.05 6.63
C HIS A 195 -4.51 4.42 7.24
N VAL A 196 -5.40 4.90 8.10
CA VAL A 196 -5.32 6.25 8.68
C VAL A 196 -5.45 6.22 10.21
N PRO A 197 -4.88 7.20 10.94
CA PRO A 197 -4.99 7.24 12.39
C PRO A 197 -6.43 7.52 12.86
N ARG A 198 -7.21 8.29 12.10
CA ARG A 198 -8.61 8.56 12.42
C ARG A 198 -9.42 9.00 11.21
N CYS A 199 -10.69 8.68 11.23
CA CYS A 199 -11.70 9.21 10.30
C CYS A 199 -13.08 9.25 10.98
N ASP A 200 -14.05 9.88 10.32
CA ASP A 200 -15.46 9.77 10.74
C ASP A 200 -16.17 8.62 9.99
N ILE A 201 -17.43 8.37 10.36
CA ILE A 201 -18.25 7.31 9.75
C ILE A 201 -18.52 7.54 8.25
N TYR A 202 -18.33 8.75 7.77
CA TYR A 202 -18.54 9.12 6.37
C TYR A 202 -17.28 8.89 5.53
N GLY A 203 -16.10 8.80 6.16
CA GLY A 203 -14.81 8.62 5.53
C GLY A 203 -13.99 9.90 5.34
N ASN A 204 -14.30 10.98 6.10
CA ASN A 204 -13.37 12.10 6.20
C ASN A 204 -12.18 11.70 7.07
N ALA A 205 -10.98 11.62 6.49
CA ALA A 205 -9.81 11.14 7.18
C ALA A 205 -8.77 12.22 7.42
N GLN A 206 -8.23 12.21 8.64
CA GLN A 206 -7.12 13.05 9.04
C GLN A 206 -5.87 12.17 9.25
N ILE A 207 -4.73 12.65 8.80
CA ILE A 207 -3.45 11.94 8.92
C ILE A 207 -2.48 12.82 9.67
N ASP A 208 -1.96 12.29 10.78
CA ASP A 208 -0.86 12.91 11.52
C ASP A 208 0.49 12.48 10.93
N GLY A 209 1.44 13.40 10.88
CA GLY A 209 2.77 13.13 10.36
C GLY A 209 2.85 13.14 8.83
N ILE A 210 3.55 12.16 8.27
CA ILE A 210 3.86 12.16 6.85
C ILE A 210 2.64 11.70 6.02
N ILE A 211 2.20 12.60 5.13
CA ILE A 211 1.29 12.26 4.04
C ILE A 211 2.17 11.86 2.86
N ILE A 212 2.04 10.60 2.43
CA ILE A 212 2.88 10.07 1.35
C ILE A 212 2.14 10.24 0.03
N GLU A 213 1.67 9.16 -0.61
CA GLU A 213 0.80 9.25 -1.79
C GLU A 213 -0.69 9.10 -1.49
N ASP A 214 -1.08 8.99 -0.21
CA ASP A 214 -2.48 8.78 0.19
C ASP A 214 -3.41 9.84 -0.38
N PHE A 215 -2.92 11.09 -0.48
CA PHE A 215 -3.65 12.21 -1.05
C PHE A 215 -3.96 12.00 -2.54
N GLU A 216 -2.96 11.70 -3.34
CA GLU A 216 -3.10 11.48 -4.79
C GLU A 216 -3.77 10.13 -5.07
N LEU A 217 -3.38 9.09 -4.35
CA LEU A 217 -3.90 7.73 -4.53
C LEU A 217 -5.41 7.67 -4.27
N SER A 218 -5.90 8.30 -3.19
CA SER A 218 -7.34 8.33 -2.88
C SER A 218 -8.19 8.99 -3.97
N ARG A 219 -7.60 9.92 -4.72
CA ARG A 219 -8.26 10.65 -5.81
C ARG A 219 -8.13 9.94 -7.16
N ALA A 220 -7.07 9.18 -7.33
CA ALA A 220 -6.80 8.42 -8.54
C ALA A 220 -7.64 7.13 -8.61
N ALA A 221 -7.81 6.45 -7.50
CA ALA A 221 -8.43 5.14 -7.46
C ALA A 221 -9.94 5.18 -7.70
N ARG A 222 -10.45 4.16 -8.41
CA ARG A 222 -11.88 3.97 -8.65
C ARG A 222 -12.65 3.66 -7.37
N ARG A 223 -12.06 2.86 -6.46
CA ARG A 223 -12.61 2.55 -5.15
C ARG A 223 -11.56 2.78 -4.07
N VAL A 224 -11.99 3.17 -2.88
CA VAL A 224 -11.13 3.38 -1.70
C VAL A 224 -11.68 2.59 -0.53
N ILE A 225 -10.92 1.61 -0.07
CA ILE A 225 -11.12 0.93 1.21
C ILE A 225 -10.25 1.65 2.23
N MET A 226 -10.87 2.22 3.24
CA MET A 226 -10.19 2.92 4.31
C MET A 226 -10.31 2.16 5.61
N THR A 227 -9.18 1.76 6.18
CA THR A 227 -9.11 1.29 7.56
C THR A 227 -8.60 2.41 8.46
N THR A 228 -9.04 2.44 9.69
CA THR A 228 -8.67 3.49 10.66
C THR A 228 -8.41 2.90 12.03
N GLU A 229 -7.48 3.51 12.77
CA GLU A 229 -7.26 3.18 14.18
C GLU A 229 -8.45 3.57 15.05
N LYS A 230 -9.12 4.67 14.71
CA LYS A 230 -10.25 5.19 15.47
C LYS A 230 -11.26 5.90 14.58
N ILE A 231 -12.53 5.61 14.78
CA ILE A 231 -13.63 6.42 14.26
C ILE A 231 -13.90 7.54 15.28
N ILE A 232 -13.95 8.79 14.82
CA ILE A 232 -14.24 9.99 15.61
C ILE A 232 -15.51 10.65 15.12
N ASP A 233 -16.08 11.55 15.92
CA ASP A 233 -17.26 12.29 15.53
C ASP A 233 -16.95 13.30 14.41
N ASN A 234 -17.95 13.56 13.55
CA ASN A 234 -17.80 14.51 12.45
C ASN A 234 -17.53 15.94 12.95
N GLU A 235 -18.01 16.29 14.14
CA GLU A 235 -17.71 17.56 14.80
C GLU A 235 -16.21 17.74 15.04
N GLU A 236 -15.50 16.69 15.49
CA GLU A 236 -14.05 16.72 15.67
C GLU A 236 -13.32 16.94 14.34
N ILE A 237 -13.80 16.34 13.24
CA ILE A 237 -13.28 16.61 11.88
C ILE A 237 -13.47 18.09 11.52
N ARG A 238 -14.63 18.66 11.80
CA ARG A 238 -15.01 20.04 11.47
C ARG A 238 -14.28 21.09 12.30
N GLU A 239 -13.82 20.75 13.49
CA GLU A 239 -12.97 21.63 14.31
C GLU A 239 -11.62 21.92 13.66
N LYS A 240 -11.07 20.94 12.90
CA LYS A 240 -9.76 21.02 12.24
C LYS A 240 -9.82 20.56 10.78
N PRO A 241 -10.63 21.21 9.94
CA PRO A 241 -10.89 20.74 8.56
C PRO A 241 -9.65 20.73 7.68
N TRP A 242 -8.64 21.56 7.99
CA TRP A 242 -7.36 21.60 7.27
C TRP A 242 -6.48 20.36 7.50
N HIS A 243 -6.75 19.51 8.48
CA HIS A 243 -6.11 18.21 8.66
C HIS A 243 -6.73 17.11 7.81
N THR A 244 -7.92 17.37 7.20
CA THR A 244 -8.59 16.37 6.38
C THR A 244 -7.87 16.18 5.06
N VAL A 245 -7.18 15.06 4.93
CA VAL A 245 -6.41 14.67 3.74
C VAL A 245 -7.31 14.00 2.71
N ILE A 246 -8.21 13.13 3.16
CA ILE A 246 -9.12 12.36 2.31
C ILE A 246 -10.55 12.73 2.68
N PRO A 247 -11.31 13.39 1.79
CA PRO A 247 -12.71 13.73 2.03
C PRO A 247 -13.63 12.53 1.74
N PHE A 248 -14.77 12.49 2.41
CA PHE A 248 -15.77 11.41 2.39
C PHE A 248 -16.18 10.93 0.99
N PHE A 249 -16.34 11.82 0.04
CA PHE A 249 -16.82 11.47 -1.32
C PHE A 249 -15.84 10.64 -2.14
N LEU A 250 -14.61 10.44 -1.66
CA LEU A 250 -13.61 9.55 -2.26
C LEU A 250 -13.68 8.13 -1.71
N VAL A 251 -14.25 7.93 -0.53
CA VAL A 251 -14.20 6.68 0.24
C VAL A 251 -15.43 5.82 -0.01
N ASP A 252 -15.24 4.53 -0.22
CA ASP A 252 -16.29 3.54 -0.48
C ASP A 252 -16.59 2.66 0.74
N ALA A 253 -15.60 2.45 1.62
CA ALA A 253 -15.74 1.68 2.86
C ALA A 253 -14.89 2.28 3.98
N VAL A 254 -15.44 2.31 5.19
CA VAL A 254 -14.77 2.73 6.44
C VAL A 254 -14.77 1.56 7.40
N ILE A 255 -13.59 1.22 7.93
CA ILE A 255 -13.43 0.06 8.80
C ILE A 255 -12.56 0.46 9.99
N GLU A 256 -13.09 0.40 11.19
CA GLU A 256 -12.31 0.60 12.41
C GLU A 256 -11.54 -0.68 12.74
N VAL A 257 -10.22 -0.58 12.77
CA VAL A 257 -9.31 -1.69 13.09
C VAL A 257 -8.14 -1.13 13.87
N PRO A 258 -8.24 -1.03 15.20
CA PRO A 258 -7.13 -0.63 16.04
C PRO A 258 -5.91 -1.55 15.81
N PHE A 259 -4.72 -0.98 15.77
CA PHE A 259 -3.49 -1.67 15.38
C PHE A 259 -3.54 -2.32 14.01
N GLY A 260 -4.38 -1.83 13.11
CA GLY A 260 -4.62 -2.41 11.79
C GLY A 260 -3.41 -2.41 10.84
N SER A 261 -2.33 -1.72 11.20
CA SER A 261 -1.05 -1.75 10.50
C SER A 261 -0.05 -2.78 11.04
N HIS A 262 -0.30 -3.39 12.22
CA HIS A 262 0.62 -4.36 12.82
C HIS A 262 0.96 -5.51 11.85
N PRO A 263 2.23 -5.93 11.69
CA PRO A 263 3.45 -5.58 12.43
C PRO A 263 4.16 -4.29 11.95
N CYS A 264 3.58 -3.59 10.97
CA CYS A 264 4.01 -2.25 10.57
C CYS A 264 3.62 -1.22 11.64
N ASN A 265 4.04 0.05 11.48
CA ASN A 265 3.73 1.07 12.48
C ASN A 265 2.57 1.98 12.07
N MET A 266 2.02 2.65 13.08
CA MET A 266 1.24 3.87 12.93
C MET A 266 1.98 4.99 13.66
N PRO A 267 2.58 5.97 12.97
CA PRO A 267 3.32 7.06 13.60
C PRO A 267 2.50 7.75 14.69
N TYR A 268 3.14 8.07 15.80
CA TYR A 268 2.57 8.65 17.02
C TYR A 268 1.62 7.74 17.82
N LEU A 269 1.33 6.52 17.37
CA LEU A 269 0.50 5.57 18.10
C LEU A 269 1.29 4.34 18.54
N TYR A 270 1.92 3.61 17.62
CA TYR A 270 2.71 2.43 17.94
C TYR A 270 3.84 2.20 16.94
N TYR A 271 4.92 1.62 17.42
CA TYR A 271 6.13 1.31 16.65
C TYR A 271 6.02 -0.04 15.93
N PHE A 272 7.00 -0.35 15.07
CA PHE A 272 7.11 -1.63 14.38
C PHE A 272 7.28 -2.80 15.36
N ASP A 273 6.63 -3.92 15.11
CA ASP A 273 6.95 -5.18 15.78
C ASP A 273 8.14 -5.86 15.09
N GLU A 274 9.34 -5.49 15.51
CA GLU A 274 10.59 -6.01 14.93
C GLU A 274 10.76 -7.53 15.13
N GLU A 275 10.23 -8.06 16.24
CA GLU A 275 10.27 -9.50 16.53
C GLU A 275 9.39 -10.26 15.54
N HIS A 276 8.15 -9.79 15.30
CA HIS A 276 7.22 -10.40 14.38
C HIS A 276 7.66 -10.30 12.91
N ILE A 277 8.19 -9.13 12.49
CA ILE A 277 8.79 -8.98 11.17
C ILE A 277 9.98 -9.93 10.99
N GLY A 278 10.81 -10.07 12.04
CA GLY A 278 11.93 -11.01 12.06
C GLY A 278 11.49 -12.47 11.96
N GLU A 279 10.42 -12.86 12.66
CA GLU A 279 9.80 -14.19 12.56
C GLU A 279 9.34 -14.48 11.13
N TRP A 280 8.61 -13.55 10.50
CA TRP A 280 8.21 -13.68 9.10
C TRP A 280 9.41 -13.89 8.17
N LEU A 281 10.44 -13.06 8.27
CA LEU A 281 11.62 -13.17 7.41
C LEU A 281 12.36 -14.49 7.59
N GLU A 282 12.36 -15.06 8.78
CA GLU A 282 12.97 -16.37 9.02
C GLU A 282 12.09 -17.51 8.47
N MET A 283 10.79 -17.52 8.78
CA MET A 283 9.86 -18.54 8.30
C MET A 283 9.71 -18.51 6.79
N SER A 284 9.75 -17.33 6.17
CA SER A 284 9.58 -17.15 4.71
C SER A 284 10.75 -17.66 3.86
N ARG A 285 11.83 -18.17 4.48
CA ARG A 285 12.94 -18.79 3.77
C ARG A 285 12.57 -20.07 3.04
N THR A 286 11.57 -20.79 3.53
CA THR A 286 11.04 -22.01 2.92
C THR A 286 9.56 -21.86 2.60
N GLN A 287 9.03 -22.68 1.70
CA GLN A 287 7.59 -22.68 1.41
C GLN A 287 6.79 -23.28 2.57
N GLU A 288 7.36 -24.26 3.27
CA GLU A 288 6.78 -24.85 4.48
C GLU A 288 6.59 -23.78 5.56
N GLY A 289 7.64 -22.99 5.83
CA GLY A 289 7.55 -21.89 6.80
C GLY A 289 6.55 -20.81 6.40
N VAL A 290 6.42 -20.49 5.11
CA VAL A 290 5.34 -19.59 4.61
C VAL A 290 3.97 -20.15 4.95
N ASN A 291 3.75 -21.45 4.70
CA ASN A 291 2.48 -22.11 4.99
C ASN A 291 2.19 -22.11 6.50
N GLU A 292 3.17 -22.47 7.33
CA GLU A 292 3.06 -22.44 8.79
C GLU A 292 2.72 -21.04 9.32
N TYR A 293 3.33 -19.99 8.76
CA TYR A 293 3.02 -18.61 9.14
C TYR A 293 1.56 -18.26 8.82
N PHE A 294 1.10 -18.58 7.61
CA PHE A 294 -0.28 -18.29 7.22
C PHE A 294 -1.28 -19.15 8.00
N ASP A 295 -0.99 -20.42 8.24
CA ASP A 295 -1.85 -21.27 9.05
C ASP A 295 -1.98 -20.72 10.46
N LYS A 296 -0.87 -20.26 11.07
CA LYS A 296 -0.84 -19.71 12.42
C LYS A 296 -1.53 -18.34 12.53
N TYR A 297 -1.24 -17.41 11.63
CA TYR A 297 -1.61 -16.01 11.82
C TYR A 297 -2.78 -15.52 10.94
N VAL A 298 -3.16 -16.29 9.92
CA VAL A 298 -4.22 -15.90 8.98
C VAL A 298 -5.38 -16.89 9.01
N PHE A 299 -5.11 -18.19 8.88
CA PHE A 299 -6.18 -19.18 8.72
C PHE A 299 -6.72 -19.72 10.04
N SER A 300 -5.96 -19.67 11.13
CA SER A 300 -6.41 -20.08 12.46
C SER A 300 -7.33 -19.07 13.14
N VAL A 301 -7.45 -17.87 12.62
CA VAL A 301 -8.20 -16.75 13.21
C VAL A 301 -9.28 -16.24 12.27
N GLU A 302 -10.40 -15.78 12.81
CA GLU A 302 -11.50 -15.24 12.01
C GLU A 302 -11.41 -13.74 11.83
N LYS A 303 -10.92 -13.04 12.83
CA LYS A 303 -10.83 -11.57 12.88
C LYS A 303 -9.41 -11.10 13.16
N PHE A 304 -9.14 -9.85 12.84
CA PHE A 304 -7.83 -9.25 13.08
C PHE A 304 -7.53 -9.10 14.58
N GLU A 305 -8.54 -8.88 15.38
CA GLU A 305 -8.44 -8.84 16.84
C GLU A 305 -7.92 -10.17 17.43
N ASP A 306 -8.37 -11.30 16.89
CA ASP A 306 -7.90 -12.63 17.31
C ASP A 306 -6.41 -12.81 16.98
N TYR A 307 -5.96 -12.28 15.83
CA TYR A 307 -4.54 -12.23 15.48
C TYR A 307 -3.74 -11.37 16.48
N LEU A 308 -4.27 -10.21 16.89
CA LEU A 308 -3.60 -9.37 17.89
C LEU A 308 -3.45 -10.09 19.24
N GLU A 309 -4.40 -10.91 19.63
CA GLU A 309 -4.27 -11.76 20.83
C GLU A 309 -3.16 -12.83 20.66
N LEU A 310 -3.05 -13.46 19.48
CA LEU A 310 -2.00 -14.46 19.20
C LEU A 310 -0.58 -13.89 19.28
N ILE A 311 -0.38 -12.65 18.90
CA ILE A 311 0.96 -12.01 18.91
C ILE A 311 1.36 -11.52 20.30
N GLY A 312 0.50 -11.68 21.31
CA GLY A 312 0.76 -11.34 22.71
C GLY A 312 -0.21 -10.35 23.34
N GLY A 313 -1.30 -10.01 22.64
CA GLY A 313 -2.41 -9.22 23.13
C GLY A 313 -2.00 -7.86 23.71
N GLN A 314 -2.77 -7.37 24.66
CA GLN A 314 -2.59 -6.04 25.27
C GLN A 314 -1.17 -5.76 25.78
N LYS A 315 -0.47 -6.78 26.28
CA LYS A 315 0.91 -6.60 26.78
C LYS A 315 1.88 -6.23 25.65
N LYS A 316 1.76 -6.90 24.50
CA LYS A 316 2.59 -6.63 23.31
C LYS A 316 2.23 -5.29 22.71
N LEU A 317 0.95 -5.01 22.54
CA LEU A 317 0.47 -3.77 21.98
C LEU A 317 0.91 -2.56 22.81
N LYS A 318 0.78 -2.64 24.13
CA LYS A 318 1.28 -1.60 25.04
C LYS A 318 2.79 -1.39 24.94
N TYR A 319 3.57 -2.46 24.78
CA TYR A 319 5.00 -2.36 24.56
C TYR A 319 5.32 -1.57 23.26
N LEU A 320 4.61 -1.82 22.15
CA LEU A 320 4.82 -1.11 20.89
C LEU A 320 4.46 0.38 21.00
N GLU A 321 3.39 0.73 21.73
CA GLU A 321 3.08 2.12 22.07
C GLU A 321 4.18 2.77 22.89
N ASP A 322 4.69 2.08 23.91
CA ASP A 322 5.74 2.62 24.78
C ASP A 322 7.07 2.79 24.04
N VAL A 323 7.38 1.92 23.05
CA VAL A 323 8.53 2.11 22.15
C VAL A 323 8.35 3.35 21.28
N GLU A 324 7.18 3.54 20.67
CA GLU A 324 6.89 4.72 19.82
C GLU A 324 7.08 6.03 20.62
N HIS A 325 6.67 6.02 21.87
CA HIS A 325 6.77 7.18 22.76
C HIS A 325 8.08 7.26 23.56
N LEU A 326 9.08 6.44 23.22
CA LEU A 326 10.39 6.39 23.90
C LEU A 326 10.31 6.07 25.40
N ARG A 327 9.29 5.31 25.81
CA ARG A 327 9.08 4.86 27.19
C ARG A 327 9.62 3.44 27.44
N ALA A 328 9.92 2.70 26.37
CA ALA A 328 10.52 1.38 26.39
C ALA A 328 11.66 1.27 25.39
N GLU A 329 12.64 0.39 25.67
CA GLU A 329 13.75 0.11 24.76
C GLU A 329 13.27 -0.79 23.61
N LEU A 330 13.71 -0.46 22.38
CA LEU A 330 13.44 -1.25 21.19
C LEU A 330 14.17 -2.58 21.24
N LYS A 331 13.43 -3.68 21.11
CA LYS A 331 13.95 -5.02 20.88
C LYS A 331 13.87 -5.34 19.38
N ALA A 332 15.01 -5.55 18.75
CA ALA A 332 15.07 -5.87 17.34
C ALA A 332 16.16 -6.93 17.07
N PRO A 333 15.82 -8.03 16.40
CA PRO A 333 16.78 -9.12 16.10
C PRO A 333 18.00 -8.66 15.31
N TRP A 334 17.85 -7.67 14.43
CA TRP A 334 18.94 -7.11 13.64
C TRP A 334 19.92 -6.26 14.47
N LEU A 335 19.44 -5.59 15.55
CA LEU A 335 20.31 -4.87 16.49
C LEU A 335 21.23 -5.84 17.24
N GLU A 336 20.71 -6.97 17.68
CA GLU A 336 21.50 -7.98 18.38
C GLU A 336 22.57 -8.61 17.49
N LYS A 337 22.24 -8.85 16.21
CA LYS A 337 23.22 -9.34 15.20
C LYS A 337 24.34 -8.33 14.97
N LYS A 338 24.05 -7.04 14.99
CA LYS A 338 25.05 -5.98 14.82
C LYS A 338 25.98 -5.90 16.04
N ARG A 339 25.41 -5.87 17.25
CA ARG A 339 26.19 -5.86 18.52
C ARG A 339 27.14 -7.06 18.69
N LYS A 340 26.83 -8.22 18.07
CA LYS A 340 27.69 -9.41 18.09
C LYS A 340 28.81 -9.36 17.05
N ARG A 341 28.80 -8.40 16.12
CA ARG A 341 29.83 -8.21 15.07
C ARG A 341 30.78 -7.08 15.40
N GLU A 342 30.43 -6.20 16.33
CA GLU A 342 31.27 -5.18 16.95
C GLU A 342 31.98 -5.75 18.19
#